data_6c8be3978a5fe5e72cdfef65df6ab741
#
_entry.id   6c8be3978a5fe5e72cdfef65df6ab741
#
_cell.length_a   1.000
_cell.length_b   1.000
_cell.length_c   1.000
_cell.angle_alpha   90.00
_cell.angle_beta   90.00
_cell.angle_gamma   90.00
#
_symmetry.space_group_name_H-M   'P 1'
#
loop_
_entity.id
_entity.type
_entity.pdbx_description
1 polymer ?
#
loop_
_entity_poly.entity_id
_entity_poly.type
_entity_poly.pdbx_seq_one_letter_code
_entity_poly.pdbx_strand_id
1 'polypeptide(L)'
;MKKLSFLFLGGAKRVGIGRLFKKAAADLGYEAEIVGYELDRACPLAAIATDIVEGLRWSDPGIFAHIDDTVTRLGIDIIMPFVDSAVGVAAEYAARYPHRKVFVPAPCRKLADKMFDKVAAAELFEQKGLPIPPTYHAGDPCLRLIAKPRFGSASKGIVEINSLQKLYEFQGREDKYLIQERIDNREEITVDCYAEVTTGRIVGVSPRIRLETAGGEAVRTVTVDSPQASALARRAIEETGLRGAVTVQIIHDLDNDRYMIMEINPRLGGGAVASVYAGFNLPAAIIQDALGERPVAAEAAQAGVLTTRFLDDVVFRPND
;
A
#
# COMPACT_ATOMS: atom_id res chain seq x y z
N MET A 1 3.92 29.70 8.87
CA MET A 1 3.85 28.81 7.67
C MET A 1 2.38 28.55 7.36
N LYS A 2 2.05 28.26 6.10
CA LYS A 2 0.71 27.78 5.77
C LYS A 2 0.53 26.39 6.35
N LYS A 3 -0.68 26.08 6.85
CA LYS A 3 -1.00 24.74 7.36
C LYS A 3 -1.36 23.81 6.21
N LEU A 4 -1.05 22.52 6.38
CA LEU A 4 -1.45 21.44 5.50
C LEU A 4 -1.92 20.26 6.37
N SER A 5 -3.21 19.92 6.27
CA SER A 5 -3.87 18.98 7.18
C SER A 5 -4.08 17.64 6.52
N PHE A 6 -3.62 16.59 7.18
CA PHE A 6 -3.70 15.20 6.72
C PHE A 6 -4.67 14.39 7.58
N LEU A 7 -5.52 13.59 6.95
CA LEU A 7 -6.30 12.54 7.62
C LEU A 7 -5.72 11.17 7.28
N PHE A 8 -5.12 10.51 8.26
CA PHE A 8 -4.55 9.17 8.12
C PHE A 8 -5.61 8.11 8.43
N LEU A 9 -6.09 7.41 7.40
CA LEU A 9 -7.07 6.33 7.56
C LEU A 9 -6.34 5.00 7.83
N GLY A 10 -6.49 4.44 9.04
CA GLY A 10 -5.81 3.21 9.44
C GLY A 10 -4.30 3.40 9.61
N GLY A 11 -3.89 4.57 10.07
CA GLY A 11 -2.49 4.96 10.25
C GLY A 11 -1.92 4.70 11.64
N ALA A 12 -2.62 3.99 12.53
CA ALA A 12 -2.26 3.80 13.95
C ALA A 12 -0.77 3.52 14.21
N LYS A 13 -0.12 2.72 13.35
CA LYS A 13 1.29 2.33 13.46
C LYS A 13 2.22 3.12 12.54
N ARG A 14 1.77 4.21 11.92
CA ARG A 14 2.48 4.94 10.86
C ARG A 14 3.29 6.14 11.37
N VAL A 15 3.81 6.08 12.61
CA VAL A 15 4.60 7.14 13.25
C VAL A 15 5.81 7.53 12.39
N GLY A 16 6.61 6.56 11.92
CA GLY A 16 7.82 6.84 11.15
C GLY A 16 7.54 7.58 9.84
N ILE A 17 6.57 7.11 9.04
CA ILE A 17 6.20 7.81 7.80
C ILE A 17 5.51 9.15 8.09
N GLY A 18 4.73 9.25 9.17
CA GLY A 18 4.12 10.52 9.59
C GLY A 18 5.16 11.59 9.93
N ARG A 19 6.25 11.23 10.61
CA ARG A 19 7.40 12.14 10.83
C ARG A 19 8.01 12.61 9.52
N LEU A 20 8.10 11.74 8.51
CA LEU A 20 8.61 12.10 7.19
C LEU A 20 7.64 13.01 6.42
N PHE A 21 6.32 12.86 6.57
CA PHE A 21 5.35 13.82 6.05
C PHE A 21 5.51 15.20 6.68
N LYS A 22 5.67 15.27 8.02
CA LYS A 22 5.93 16.56 8.71
C LYS A 22 7.21 17.21 8.21
N LYS A 23 8.29 16.43 8.07
CA LYS A 23 9.55 16.92 7.54
C LYS A 23 9.39 17.45 6.10
N ALA A 24 8.79 16.65 5.21
CA ALA A 24 8.61 17.02 3.81
C ALA A 24 7.74 18.29 3.66
N ALA A 25 6.68 18.41 4.46
CA ALA A 25 5.88 19.62 4.49
C ALA A 25 6.69 20.85 4.92
N ALA A 26 7.50 20.71 5.98
CA ALA A 26 8.37 21.80 6.46
C ALA A 26 9.40 22.21 5.40
N ASP A 27 10.02 21.24 4.71
CA ASP A 27 10.97 21.48 3.62
C ASP A 27 10.30 22.23 2.44
N LEU A 28 8.98 22.06 2.25
CA LEU A 28 8.15 22.77 1.25
C LEU A 28 7.52 24.06 1.78
N GLY A 29 7.83 24.48 3.01
CA GLY A 29 7.33 25.75 3.60
C GLY A 29 5.95 25.64 4.27
N TYR A 30 5.48 24.43 4.58
CA TYR A 30 4.20 24.15 5.24
C TYR A 30 4.39 23.59 6.63
N GLU A 31 3.39 23.81 7.50
CA GLU A 31 3.23 23.14 8.78
C GLU A 31 2.24 21.98 8.61
N ALA A 32 2.68 20.73 8.81
CA ALA A 32 1.81 19.58 8.68
C ALA A 32 1.07 19.29 9.97
N GLU A 33 -0.25 19.26 9.92
CA GLU A 33 -1.13 18.73 10.94
C GLU A 33 -1.57 17.31 10.54
N ILE A 34 -1.33 16.31 11.39
CA ILE A 34 -1.72 14.92 11.13
C ILE A 34 -2.84 14.56 12.08
N VAL A 35 -3.98 14.15 11.53
CA VAL A 35 -5.12 13.61 12.25
C VAL A 35 -5.22 12.13 11.95
N GLY A 36 -5.28 11.28 12.97
CA GLY A 36 -5.56 9.87 12.84
C GLY A 36 -7.06 9.60 12.80
N TYR A 37 -7.49 8.64 12.00
CA TYR A 37 -8.86 8.12 11.98
C TYR A 37 -8.82 6.63 12.31
N GLU A 38 -9.07 6.29 13.58
CA GLU A 38 -8.81 4.98 14.16
C GLU A 38 -10.00 4.51 14.99
N LEU A 39 -10.15 3.19 15.18
CA LEU A 39 -11.20 2.64 16.05
C LEU A 39 -10.92 2.85 17.53
N ASP A 40 -9.65 3.10 17.88
CA ASP A 40 -9.18 3.36 19.23
C ASP A 40 -8.25 4.58 19.19
N ARG A 41 -8.54 5.57 20.02
CA ARG A 41 -7.74 6.79 20.13
C ARG A 41 -6.37 6.52 20.77
N ALA A 42 -6.27 5.50 21.62
CA ALA A 42 -5.03 5.11 22.28
C ALA A 42 -4.13 4.28 21.34
N CYS A 43 -3.54 4.92 20.35
CA CYS A 43 -2.70 4.28 19.34
C CYS A 43 -1.34 4.98 19.19
N PRO A 44 -0.30 4.28 18.68
CA PRO A 44 1.04 4.85 18.51
C PRO A 44 1.11 6.15 17.71
N LEU A 45 0.18 6.39 16.77
CA LEU A 45 0.15 7.60 15.97
C LEU A 45 -0.01 8.87 16.83
N ALA A 46 -0.61 8.76 18.02
CA ALA A 46 -0.75 9.87 18.96
C ALA A 46 0.59 10.52 19.35
N ALA A 47 1.71 9.78 19.24
CA ALA A 47 3.06 10.36 19.46
C ALA A 47 3.40 11.54 18.54
N ILE A 48 2.71 11.67 17.42
CA ILE A 48 3.00 12.69 16.39
C ILE A 48 1.75 13.38 15.85
N ALA A 49 0.58 12.81 16.06
CA ALA A 49 -0.68 13.35 15.56
C ALA A 49 -1.07 14.61 16.34
N THR A 50 -1.75 15.52 15.66
CA THR A 50 -2.40 16.69 16.28
C THR A 50 -3.68 16.27 16.99
N ASP A 51 -4.39 15.29 16.43
CA ASP A 51 -5.58 14.67 17.02
C ASP A 51 -5.76 13.23 16.52
N ILE A 52 -6.48 12.42 17.29
CA ILE A 52 -6.98 11.10 16.86
C ILE A 52 -8.49 11.11 16.96
N VAL A 53 -9.14 11.02 15.82
CA VAL A 53 -10.60 10.89 15.74
C VAL A 53 -10.98 9.43 15.90
N GLU A 54 -11.91 9.14 16.81
CA GLU A 54 -12.54 7.83 16.91
C GLU A 54 -13.41 7.60 15.68
N GLY A 55 -12.95 6.70 14.81
CA GLY A 55 -13.55 6.44 13.51
C GLY A 55 -14.53 5.27 13.53
N LEU A 56 -15.23 5.12 12.43
CA LEU A 56 -16.12 3.99 12.19
C LEU A 56 -15.39 2.85 11.45
N ARG A 57 -15.95 1.64 11.49
CA ARG A 57 -15.49 0.54 10.65
C ARG A 57 -15.66 0.88 9.17
N TRP A 58 -14.76 0.44 8.30
CA TRP A 58 -14.80 0.74 6.85
C TRP A 58 -16.09 0.26 6.16
N SER A 59 -16.78 -0.71 6.73
CA SER A 59 -18.07 -1.23 6.25
C SER A 59 -19.29 -0.56 6.87
N ASP A 60 -19.09 0.42 7.76
CA ASP A 60 -20.20 1.12 8.41
C ASP A 60 -20.96 1.98 7.37
N PRO A 61 -22.30 1.91 7.32
CA PRO A 61 -23.08 2.70 6.37
C PRO A 61 -22.95 4.22 6.59
N GLY A 62 -22.61 4.67 7.80
CA GLY A 62 -22.38 6.08 8.15
C GLY A 62 -20.97 6.58 7.85
N ILE A 63 -20.05 5.73 7.35
CA ILE A 63 -18.61 6.05 7.20
C ILE A 63 -18.37 7.34 6.41
N PHE A 64 -19.08 7.55 5.30
CA PHE A 64 -18.87 8.72 4.45
C PHE A 64 -19.33 10.03 5.10
N ALA A 65 -20.46 10.01 5.79
CA ALA A 65 -20.93 11.18 6.52
C ALA A 65 -19.99 11.53 7.69
N HIS A 66 -19.47 10.52 8.39
CA HIS A 66 -18.53 10.72 9.49
C HIS A 66 -17.16 11.25 9.01
N ILE A 67 -16.67 10.76 7.86
CA ILE A 67 -15.45 11.31 7.24
C ILE A 67 -15.71 12.76 6.78
N ASP A 68 -16.88 13.06 6.19
CA ASP A 68 -17.21 14.42 5.72
C ASP A 68 -17.29 15.43 6.86
N ASP A 69 -17.90 15.04 7.99
CA ASP A 69 -17.89 15.86 9.22
C ASP A 69 -16.45 16.11 9.70
N THR A 70 -15.63 15.05 9.75
CA THR A 70 -14.23 15.15 10.17
C THR A 70 -13.44 16.09 9.26
N VAL A 71 -13.56 15.92 7.94
CA VAL A 71 -12.90 16.75 6.93
C VAL A 71 -13.32 18.21 7.08
N THR A 72 -14.61 18.46 7.26
CA THR A 72 -15.14 19.82 7.35
C THR A 72 -14.70 20.51 8.64
N ARG A 73 -14.85 19.82 9.76
CA ARG A 73 -14.54 20.35 11.09
C ARG A 73 -13.05 20.63 11.29
N LEU A 74 -12.17 19.77 10.71
CA LEU A 74 -10.73 19.86 10.91
C LEU A 74 -9.98 20.47 9.70
N GLY A 75 -10.69 20.82 8.63
CA GLY A 75 -10.10 21.46 7.46
C GLY A 75 -9.06 20.56 6.79
N ILE A 76 -9.40 19.28 6.53
CA ILE A 76 -8.47 18.32 5.94
C ILE A 76 -8.24 18.61 4.46
N ASP A 77 -6.97 18.67 4.06
CA ASP A 77 -6.53 18.87 2.67
C ASP A 77 -6.23 17.54 1.96
N ILE A 78 -5.66 16.56 2.69
CA ILE A 78 -5.17 15.30 2.12
C ILE A 78 -5.66 14.11 2.96
N ILE A 79 -6.29 13.13 2.33
CA ILE A 79 -6.65 11.86 2.97
C ILE A 79 -5.65 10.79 2.53
N MET A 80 -4.95 10.19 3.50
CA MET A 80 -3.94 9.16 3.31
C MET A 80 -4.44 7.80 3.80
N PRO A 81 -4.83 6.87 2.92
CA PRO A 81 -5.14 5.50 3.33
C PRO A 81 -3.87 4.68 3.57
N PHE A 82 -3.81 3.96 4.70
CA PHE A 82 -2.69 3.11 5.08
C PHE A 82 -3.01 1.63 5.20
N VAL A 83 -4.28 1.26 5.04
CA VAL A 83 -4.75 -0.13 5.00
C VAL A 83 -5.59 -0.35 3.74
N ASP A 84 -5.56 -1.57 3.20
CA ASP A 84 -6.14 -1.86 1.88
C ASP A 84 -7.64 -1.56 1.82
N SER A 85 -8.39 -1.88 2.88
CA SER A 85 -9.82 -1.58 2.99
C SER A 85 -10.15 -0.09 3.05
N ALA A 86 -9.23 0.76 3.51
CA ALA A 86 -9.43 2.21 3.55
C ALA A 86 -9.19 2.89 2.18
N VAL A 87 -8.43 2.25 1.27
CA VAL A 87 -8.14 2.83 -0.05
C VAL A 87 -9.42 3.08 -0.85
N GLY A 88 -10.27 2.05 -0.94
CA GLY A 88 -11.55 2.16 -1.61
C GLY A 88 -12.48 3.18 -0.96
N VAL A 89 -12.48 3.27 0.37
CA VAL A 89 -13.28 4.27 1.12
C VAL A 89 -12.80 5.68 0.82
N ALA A 90 -11.48 5.93 0.85
CA ALA A 90 -10.92 7.25 0.56
C ALA A 90 -11.21 7.69 -0.89
N ALA A 91 -11.05 6.80 -1.85
CA ALA A 91 -11.35 7.06 -3.26
C ALA A 91 -12.84 7.35 -3.50
N GLU A 92 -13.71 6.59 -2.87
CA GLU A 92 -15.17 6.78 -2.96
C GLU A 92 -15.60 8.09 -2.28
N TYR A 93 -14.98 8.45 -1.13
CA TYR A 93 -15.24 9.72 -0.47
C TYR A 93 -14.93 10.90 -1.40
N ALA A 94 -13.74 10.91 -2.01
CA ALA A 94 -13.36 11.98 -2.94
C ALA A 94 -14.33 12.09 -4.13
N ALA A 95 -14.82 10.97 -4.65
CA ALA A 95 -15.79 10.94 -5.74
C ALA A 95 -17.18 11.45 -5.33
N ARG A 96 -17.62 11.17 -4.10
CA ARG A 96 -18.94 11.61 -3.56
C ARG A 96 -18.95 13.09 -3.17
N TYR A 97 -17.82 13.61 -2.71
CA TYR A 97 -17.70 14.97 -2.17
C TYR A 97 -16.66 15.81 -2.94
N PRO A 98 -16.77 15.94 -4.27
CA PRO A 98 -15.77 16.66 -5.09
C PRO A 98 -15.65 18.14 -4.72
N HIS A 99 -16.70 18.72 -4.13
CA HIS A 99 -16.71 20.12 -3.67
C HIS A 99 -15.79 20.36 -2.46
N ARG A 100 -15.41 19.31 -1.71
CA ARG A 100 -14.46 19.40 -0.59
C ARG A 100 -13.03 19.62 -1.06
N LYS A 101 -12.71 19.31 -2.33
CA LYS A 101 -11.37 19.44 -2.93
C LYS A 101 -10.26 18.72 -2.16
N VAL A 102 -10.62 17.66 -1.44
CA VAL A 102 -9.65 16.85 -0.70
C VAL A 102 -8.85 15.98 -1.68
N PHE A 103 -7.54 16.02 -1.54
CA PHE A 103 -6.66 15.16 -2.33
C PHE A 103 -6.55 13.76 -1.74
N VAL A 104 -6.63 12.74 -2.59
CA VAL A 104 -6.46 11.33 -2.21
C VAL A 104 -5.45 10.68 -3.15
N PRO A 105 -4.24 10.31 -2.69
CA PRO A 105 -3.22 9.69 -3.52
C PRO A 105 -3.49 8.19 -3.73
N ALA A 106 -4.60 7.88 -4.37
CA ALA A 106 -5.07 6.51 -4.62
C ALA A 106 -5.77 6.43 -5.99
N PRO A 107 -5.91 5.22 -6.57
CA PRO A 107 -6.71 5.02 -7.78
C PRO A 107 -8.20 5.15 -7.47
N CYS A 108 -9.04 5.16 -8.52
CA CYS A 108 -10.49 5.14 -8.34
C CYS A 108 -10.95 3.89 -7.57
N ARG A 109 -12.12 3.97 -6.92
CA ARG A 109 -12.72 2.90 -6.10
C ARG A 109 -12.72 1.55 -6.80
N LYS A 110 -13.17 1.49 -8.05
CA LYS A 110 -13.27 0.23 -8.82
C LYS A 110 -11.92 -0.47 -8.96
N LEU A 111 -10.84 0.29 -9.19
CA LEU A 111 -9.50 -0.27 -9.32
C LEU A 111 -8.91 -0.64 -7.95
N ALA A 112 -9.16 0.15 -6.92
CA ALA A 112 -8.77 -0.17 -5.55
C ALA A 112 -9.38 -1.49 -5.08
N ASP A 113 -10.69 -1.66 -5.27
CA ASP A 113 -11.41 -2.89 -4.92
C ASP A 113 -10.89 -4.11 -5.71
N LYS A 114 -10.58 -3.91 -7.01
CA LYS A 114 -9.99 -4.97 -7.84
C LYS A 114 -8.61 -5.40 -7.35
N MET A 115 -7.76 -4.47 -6.88
CA MET A 115 -6.45 -4.82 -6.30
C MET A 115 -6.58 -5.55 -4.96
N PHE A 116 -7.61 -5.28 -4.19
CA PHE A 116 -7.88 -5.95 -2.92
C PHE A 116 -8.40 -7.39 -3.09
N ASP A 117 -9.05 -7.68 -4.23
CA ASP A 117 -9.54 -9.00 -4.63
C ASP A 117 -8.45 -9.73 -5.44
N LYS A 118 -7.76 -10.72 -4.81
CA LYS A 118 -6.63 -11.42 -5.44
C LYS A 118 -6.99 -12.16 -6.72
N VAL A 119 -8.22 -12.68 -6.83
CA VAL A 119 -8.69 -13.34 -8.06
C VAL A 119 -8.88 -12.30 -9.17
N ALA A 120 -9.62 -11.24 -8.89
CA ALA A 120 -9.86 -10.18 -9.86
C ALA A 120 -8.56 -9.42 -10.26
N ALA A 121 -7.59 -9.31 -9.35
CA ALA A 121 -6.29 -8.74 -9.65
C ALA A 121 -5.48 -9.66 -10.58
N ALA A 122 -5.43 -10.98 -10.31
CA ALA A 122 -4.75 -11.95 -11.16
C ALA A 122 -5.33 -11.95 -12.58
N GLU A 123 -6.67 -12.01 -12.71
CA GLU A 123 -7.35 -11.91 -14.00
C GLU A 123 -6.99 -10.62 -14.75
N LEU A 124 -6.92 -9.48 -14.06
CA LEU A 124 -6.52 -8.21 -14.68
C LEU A 124 -5.06 -8.28 -15.16
N PHE A 125 -4.16 -8.83 -14.34
CA PHE A 125 -2.74 -8.92 -14.70
C PHE A 125 -2.55 -9.83 -15.93
N GLU A 126 -3.23 -10.97 -15.99
CA GLU A 126 -3.22 -11.87 -17.17
C GLU A 126 -3.76 -11.17 -18.42
N GLN A 127 -4.91 -10.49 -18.32
CA GLN A 127 -5.48 -9.70 -19.43
C GLN A 127 -4.54 -8.61 -19.94
N LYS A 128 -3.70 -8.06 -19.08
CA LYS A 128 -2.69 -7.04 -19.40
C LYS A 128 -1.33 -7.63 -19.81
N GLY A 129 -1.22 -8.95 -19.87
CA GLY A 129 0.04 -9.64 -20.18
C GLY A 129 1.15 -9.39 -19.14
N LEU A 130 0.76 -9.05 -17.91
CA LEU A 130 1.70 -8.87 -16.80
C LEU A 130 2.07 -10.25 -16.22
N PRO A 131 3.35 -10.54 -15.98
CA PRO A 131 3.76 -11.83 -15.45
C PRO A 131 3.30 -11.98 -13.98
N ILE A 132 2.60 -13.06 -13.72
CA ILE A 132 2.22 -13.52 -12.38
C ILE A 132 2.60 -14.99 -12.22
N PRO A 133 2.68 -15.54 -10.99
CA PRO A 133 2.77 -16.99 -10.82
C PRO A 133 1.57 -17.65 -11.53
N PRO A 134 1.80 -18.70 -12.35
CA PRO A 134 0.74 -19.35 -13.11
C PRO A 134 -0.46 -19.70 -12.23
N THR A 135 -1.65 -19.29 -12.67
CA THR A 135 -2.90 -19.65 -12.00
C THR A 135 -3.25 -21.11 -12.35
N TYR A 136 -3.55 -21.90 -11.33
CA TYR A 136 -3.94 -23.28 -11.50
C TYR A 136 -5.36 -23.38 -12.04
N HIS A 137 -5.52 -24.21 -13.07
CA HIS A 137 -6.82 -24.64 -13.61
C HIS A 137 -7.01 -26.15 -13.45
N ALA A 138 -8.25 -26.58 -13.29
CA ALA A 138 -8.55 -28.00 -13.09
C ALA A 138 -8.00 -28.85 -14.25
N GLY A 139 -7.15 -29.83 -13.91
CA GLY A 139 -6.47 -30.69 -14.87
C GLY A 139 -4.99 -30.36 -15.12
N ASP A 140 -4.49 -29.26 -14.61
CA ASP A 140 -3.06 -28.94 -14.72
C ASP A 140 -2.20 -29.95 -13.92
N PRO A 141 -1.05 -30.38 -14.46
CA PRO A 141 -0.22 -31.43 -13.85
C PRO A 141 0.64 -30.93 -12.66
N CYS A 142 0.40 -29.75 -12.15
CA CYS A 142 1.24 -29.16 -11.11
C CYS A 142 0.86 -29.65 -9.70
N LEU A 143 1.87 -30.11 -8.93
CA LEU A 143 1.70 -30.59 -7.56
C LEU A 143 2.29 -29.66 -6.49
N ARG A 144 2.88 -28.53 -6.89
CA ARG A 144 3.41 -27.49 -5.97
C ARG A 144 2.57 -26.24 -6.13
N LEU A 145 1.52 -26.15 -5.33
CA LEU A 145 0.57 -25.06 -5.41
C LEU A 145 0.46 -24.32 -4.07
N ILE A 146 -0.03 -23.10 -4.13
CA ILE A 146 -0.36 -22.27 -3.00
C ILE A 146 -1.77 -21.71 -3.17
N ALA A 147 -2.64 -21.94 -2.18
CA ALA A 147 -3.96 -21.34 -2.13
C ALA A 147 -3.93 -20.10 -1.24
N LYS A 148 -4.29 -18.98 -1.82
CA LYS A 148 -4.37 -17.66 -1.16
C LYS A 148 -5.84 -17.29 -1.00
N PRO A 149 -6.34 -16.94 0.19
CA PRO A 149 -7.69 -16.42 0.33
C PRO A 149 -7.90 -15.21 -0.60
N ARG A 150 -9.04 -15.18 -1.29
CA ARG A 150 -9.40 -14.12 -2.23
C ARG A 150 -9.26 -12.74 -1.62
N PHE A 151 -9.72 -12.59 -0.38
CA PHE A 151 -9.60 -11.36 0.41
C PHE A 151 -8.73 -11.60 1.65
N GLY A 152 -8.03 -10.56 2.10
CA GLY A 152 -7.19 -10.61 3.29
C GLY A 152 -5.75 -10.18 3.02
N SER A 153 -4.99 -10.03 4.11
CA SER A 153 -3.62 -9.52 4.12
C SER A 153 -2.75 -10.26 5.14
N ALA A 154 -1.46 -9.94 5.20
CA ALA A 154 -0.51 -10.48 6.18
C ALA A 154 -0.37 -12.01 6.14
N SER A 155 -0.46 -12.62 4.98
CA SER A 155 -0.31 -14.07 4.75
C SER A 155 -1.28 -14.96 5.56
N LYS A 156 -2.34 -14.39 6.13
CA LYS A 156 -3.32 -15.16 6.91
C LYS A 156 -4.13 -16.07 6.00
N GLY A 157 -4.24 -17.35 6.39
CA GLY A 157 -5.06 -18.33 5.69
C GLY A 157 -4.45 -18.84 4.37
N ILE A 158 -3.19 -18.55 4.09
CA ILE A 158 -2.45 -19.14 2.98
C ILE A 158 -2.22 -20.62 3.29
N VAL A 159 -2.46 -21.50 2.30
CA VAL A 159 -2.29 -22.94 2.42
C VAL A 159 -1.41 -23.47 1.30
N GLU A 160 -0.37 -24.21 1.66
CA GLU A 160 0.44 -24.96 0.70
C GLU A 160 -0.28 -26.26 0.31
N ILE A 161 -0.31 -26.54 -0.98
CA ILE A 161 -0.94 -27.73 -1.55
C ILE A 161 0.16 -28.61 -2.17
N ASN A 162 0.50 -29.69 -1.47
CA ASN A 162 1.60 -30.59 -1.82
C ASN A 162 1.12 -32.00 -2.25
N SER A 163 -0.19 -32.21 -2.35
CA SER A 163 -0.78 -33.49 -2.74
C SER A 163 -2.12 -33.33 -3.43
N LEU A 164 -2.51 -34.30 -4.25
CA LEU A 164 -3.83 -34.34 -4.86
C LEU A 164 -4.95 -34.37 -3.81
N GLN A 165 -4.76 -35.08 -2.71
CA GLN A 165 -5.74 -35.10 -1.62
C GLN A 165 -5.98 -33.70 -1.07
N LYS A 166 -4.91 -32.93 -0.84
CA LYS A 166 -5.01 -31.55 -0.36
C LYS A 166 -5.66 -30.63 -1.40
N LEU A 167 -5.38 -30.85 -2.69
CA LEU A 167 -6.00 -30.11 -3.78
C LEU A 167 -7.53 -30.33 -3.85
N TYR A 168 -7.99 -31.56 -3.61
CA TYR A 168 -9.43 -31.85 -3.58
C TYR A 168 -10.19 -31.07 -2.51
N GLU A 169 -9.56 -30.66 -1.41
CA GLU A 169 -10.18 -29.81 -0.39
C GLU A 169 -10.54 -28.41 -0.92
N PHE A 170 -9.93 -27.98 -2.02
CA PHE A 170 -10.13 -26.68 -2.64
C PHE A 170 -11.01 -26.73 -3.90
N GLN A 171 -11.42 -27.92 -4.39
CA GLN A 171 -12.35 -28.03 -5.50
C GLN A 171 -13.69 -27.37 -5.17
N GLY A 172 -14.22 -26.58 -6.11
CA GLY A 172 -15.44 -25.80 -5.89
C GLY A 172 -15.30 -24.64 -4.93
N ARG A 173 -14.07 -24.18 -4.67
CA ARG A 173 -13.77 -23.00 -3.82
C ARG A 173 -12.99 -21.93 -4.59
N GLU A 174 -13.03 -21.95 -5.91
CA GLU A 174 -12.34 -20.98 -6.79
C GLU A 174 -12.87 -19.55 -6.60
N ASP A 175 -14.09 -19.42 -6.09
CA ASP A 175 -14.70 -18.15 -5.66
C ASP A 175 -14.08 -17.60 -4.36
N LYS A 176 -13.40 -18.42 -3.57
CA LYS A 176 -12.84 -18.08 -2.24
C LYS A 176 -11.32 -18.03 -2.20
N TYR A 177 -10.65 -18.67 -3.15
CA TYR A 177 -9.20 -18.81 -3.17
C TYR A 177 -8.63 -18.58 -4.57
N LEU A 178 -7.53 -17.86 -4.63
CA LEU A 178 -6.62 -17.86 -5.77
C LEU A 178 -5.61 -18.99 -5.57
N ILE A 179 -5.59 -19.97 -6.49
CA ILE A 179 -4.63 -21.08 -6.47
C ILE A 179 -3.59 -20.84 -7.56
N GLN A 180 -2.32 -20.82 -7.19
CA GLN A 180 -1.21 -20.53 -8.09
C GLN A 180 -0.05 -21.50 -7.90
N GLU A 181 0.86 -21.54 -8.89
CA GLU A 181 2.17 -22.18 -8.74
C GLU A 181 2.88 -21.64 -7.49
N ARG A 182 3.41 -22.54 -6.66
CA ARG A 182 4.27 -22.19 -5.54
C ARG A 182 5.72 -22.16 -5.99
N ILE A 183 6.32 -20.99 -5.90
CA ILE A 183 7.75 -20.79 -6.18
C ILE A 183 8.53 -20.99 -4.88
N ASP A 184 9.31 -22.05 -4.79
CA ASP A 184 10.01 -22.42 -3.55
C ASP A 184 11.31 -21.64 -3.40
N ASN A 185 12.16 -21.63 -4.42
CA ASN A 185 13.43 -20.90 -4.42
C ASN A 185 13.22 -19.48 -4.97
N ARG A 186 12.90 -18.55 -4.08
CA ARG A 186 12.52 -17.19 -4.47
C ARG A 186 13.09 -16.12 -3.59
N GLU A 187 13.21 -14.93 -4.15
CA GLU A 187 13.37 -13.68 -3.44
C GLU A 187 12.10 -12.83 -3.57
N GLU A 188 11.66 -12.19 -2.49
CA GLU A 188 10.50 -11.30 -2.50
C GLU A 188 10.97 -9.84 -2.50
N ILE A 189 10.76 -9.15 -3.62
CA ILE A 189 11.11 -7.75 -3.81
C ILE A 189 9.85 -6.91 -3.71
N THR A 190 9.88 -5.90 -2.87
CA THR A 190 8.81 -4.90 -2.76
C THR A 190 9.27 -3.62 -3.45
N VAL A 191 8.47 -3.07 -4.36
CA VAL A 191 8.76 -1.81 -5.04
C VAL A 191 7.76 -0.76 -4.59
N ASP A 192 8.24 0.25 -3.87
CA ASP A 192 7.44 1.43 -3.53
C ASP A 192 7.44 2.39 -4.73
N CYS A 193 6.25 2.83 -5.14
CA CYS A 193 6.03 3.62 -6.33
C CYS A 193 5.13 4.82 -6.06
N TYR A 194 5.26 5.86 -6.86
CA TYR A 194 4.30 6.94 -6.92
C TYR A 194 4.01 7.33 -8.36
N ALA A 195 2.73 7.40 -8.71
CA ALA A 195 2.24 7.94 -9.98
C ALA A 195 1.28 9.09 -9.70
N GLU A 196 1.51 10.24 -10.33
CA GLU A 196 0.64 11.42 -10.19
C GLU A 196 -0.83 11.06 -10.38
N VAL A 197 -1.68 11.54 -9.51
CA VAL A 197 -3.10 11.19 -9.52
C VAL A 197 -3.78 11.67 -10.81
N THR A 198 -3.47 12.89 -11.25
CA THR A 198 -4.11 13.49 -12.42
C THR A 198 -3.53 12.97 -13.73
N THR A 199 -2.22 12.99 -13.90
CA THR A 199 -1.56 12.68 -15.17
C THR A 199 -1.20 11.19 -15.34
N GLY A 200 -0.95 10.50 -14.23
CA GLY A 200 -0.42 9.14 -14.21
C GLY A 200 1.05 9.03 -14.51
N ARG A 201 1.77 10.13 -14.60
CA ARG A 201 3.22 10.11 -14.73
C ARG A 201 3.85 9.44 -13.52
N ILE A 202 4.66 8.42 -13.75
CA ILE A 202 5.41 7.77 -12.68
C ILE A 202 6.53 8.70 -12.22
N VAL A 203 6.47 9.13 -10.97
CA VAL A 203 7.44 10.02 -10.33
C VAL A 203 8.71 9.27 -9.95
N GLY A 204 8.56 8.04 -9.45
CA GLY A 204 9.68 7.20 -9.08
C GLY A 204 9.25 5.80 -8.66
N VAL A 205 10.25 4.93 -8.55
CA VAL A 205 10.13 3.57 -8.03
C VAL A 205 11.36 3.26 -7.18
N SER A 206 11.19 2.50 -6.09
CA SER A 206 12.27 2.14 -5.17
C SER A 206 12.12 0.68 -4.73
N PRO A 207 12.93 -0.23 -5.28
CA PRO A 207 12.92 -1.63 -4.88
C PRO A 207 13.62 -1.83 -3.53
N ARG A 208 13.08 -2.73 -2.73
CA ARG A 208 13.61 -3.14 -1.43
C ARG A 208 13.24 -4.57 -1.09
N ILE A 209 14.03 -5.19 -0.23
CA ILE A 209 13.81 -6.53 0.30
C ILE A 209 13.40 -6.44 1.77
N ARG A 210 12.45 -7.27 2.17
CA ARG A 210 12.07 -7.45 3.57
C ARG A 210 12.96 -8.51 4.20
N LEU A 211 13.90 -8.08 5.03
CA LEU A 211 14.81 -9.00 5.73
C LEU A 211 14.14 -9.67 6.92
N GLU A 212 13.18 -8.99 7.55
CA GLU A 212 12.43 -9.50 8.68
C GLU A 212 11.01 -8.90 8.70
N THR A 213 10.04 -9.73 9.08
CA THR A 213 8.63 -9.31 9.18
C THR A 213 8.04 -9.71 10.52
N ALA A 214 7.16 -8.87 11.09
CA ALA A 214 6.35 -9.18 12.25
C ALA A 214 4.89 -8.82 11.95
N GLY A 215 3.99 -9.80 12.12
CA GLY A 215 2.57 -9.62 11.81
C GLY A 215 2.29 -9.21 10.36
N GLY A 216 3.13 -9.65 9.41
CA GLY A 216 3.02 -9.31 7.99
C GLY A 216 3.59 -7.94 7.61
N GLU A 217 4.09 -7.16 8.56
CA GLU A 217 4.76 -5.88 8.31
C GLU A 217 6.28 -6.01 8.31
N ALA A 218 6.96 -5.30 7.43
CA ALA A 218 8.41 -5.23 7.43
C ALA A 218 8.91 -4.52 8.70
N VAL A 219 9.71 -5.19 9.52
CA VAL A 219 10.40 -4.60 10.68
C VAL A 219 11.86 -4.32 10.38
N ARG A 220 12.45 -5.05 9.42
CA ARG A 220 13.79 -4.80 8.92
C ARG A 220 13.77 -4.92 7.40
N THR A 221 14.24 -3.89 6.69
CA THR A 221 14.21 -3.85 5.22
C THR A 221 15.42 -3.09 4.69
N VAL A 222 15.87 -3.46 3.50
CA VAL A 222 16.99 -2.83 2.82
C VAL A 222 16.60 -2.50 1.38
N THR A 223 16.97 -1.31 0.90
CA THR A 223 16.82 -0.96 -0.51
C THR A 223 17.84 -1.70 -1.35
N VAL A 224 17.44 -2.10 -2.56
CA VAL A 224 18.27 -2.88 -3.48
C VAL A 224 18.26 -2.26 -4.87
N ASP A 225 19.27 -2.54 -5.65
CA ASP A 225 19.27 -2.28 -7.10
C ASP A 225 18.64 -3.49 -7.79
N SER A 226 17.49 -3.31 -8.41
CA SER A 226 16.80 -4.34 -9.20
C SER A 226 16.09 -3.70 -10.39
N PRO A 227 16.80 -3.53 -11.51
CA PRO A 227 16.25 -2.93 -12.72
C PRO A 227 15.04 -3.69 -13.27
N GLN A 228 15.06 -5.04 -13.18
CA GLN A 228 13.95 -5.89 -13.64
C GLN A 228 12.68 -5.69 -12.80
N ALA A 229 12.82 -5.67 -11.47
CA ALA A 229 11.68 -5.40 -10.59
C ALA A 229 11.16 -3.97 -10.77
N SER A 230 12.05 -3.00 -10.95
CA SER A 230 11.69 -1.61 -11.23
C SER A 230 10.93 -1.46 -12.55
N ALA A 231 11.41 -2.12 -13.62
CA ALA A 231 10.74 -2.11 -14.92
C ALA A 231 9.36 -2.78 -14.87
N LEU A 232 9.26 -3.93 -14.19
CA LEU A 232 7.99 -4.63 -14.01
C LEU A 232 6.98 -3.80 -13.23
N ALA A 233 7.42 -3.14 -12.15
CA ALA A 233 6.55 -2.26 -11.36
C ALA A 233 6.05 -1.05 -12.17
N ARG A 234 6.90 -0.41 -12.98
CA ARG A 234 6.49 0.66 -13.90
C ARG A 234 5.45 0.17 -14.90
N ARG A 235 5.74 -0.94 -15.58
CA ARG A 235 4.83 -1.55 -16.54
C ARG A 235 3.48 -1.90 -15.89
N ALA A 236 3.48 -2.44 -14.68
CA ALA A 236 2.25 -2.76 -13.95
C ALA A 236 1.39 -1.52 -13.69
N ILE A 237 1.99 -0.39 -13.29
CA ILE A 237 1.28 0.88 -13.08
C ILE A 237 0.71 1.41 -14.41
N GLU A 238 1.50 1.42 -15.47
CA GLU A 238 1.10 1.90 -16.79
C GLU A 238 -0.07 1.09 -17.38
N GLU A 239 0.07 -0.25 -17.38
CA GLU A 239 -0.92 -1.15 -17.96
C GLU A 239 -2.24 -1.21 -17.18
N THR A 240 -2.18 -1.07 -15.85
CA THR A 240 -3.38 -1.08 -15.00
C THR A 240 -4.01 0.29 -14.82
N GLY A 241 -3.27 1.36 -15.10
CA GLY A 241 -3.73 2.73 -14.87
C GLY A 241 -3.76 3.13 -13.38
N LEU A 242 -2.99 2.44 -12.52
CA LEU A 242 -2.88 2.80 -11.11
C LEU A 242 -2.34 4.22 -10.92
N ARG A 243 -2.83 4.89 -9.88
CA ARG A 243 -2.50 6.27 -9.52
C ARG A 243 -2.22 6.37 -8.02
N GLY A 244 -1.52 7.44 -7.64
CA GLY A 244 -1.16 7.71 -6.26
C GLY A 244 -0.01 6.86 -5.76
N ALA A 245 -0.03 6.55 -4.47
CA ALA A 245 0.95 5.67 -3.84
C ALA A 245 0.65 4.20 -4.14
N VAL A 246 1.64 3.46 -4.59
CA VAL A 246 1.49 2.04 -4.97
C VAL A 246 2.67 1.25 -4.42
N THR A 247 2.37 0.09 -3.85
CA THR A 247 3.38 -0.89 -3.42
C THR A 247 3.20 -2.16 -4.24
N VAL A 248 4.15 -2.46 -5.13
CA VAL A 248 4.17 -3.67 -5.95
C VAL A 248 5.02 -4.73 -5.26
N GLN A 249 4.48 -5.90 -5.00
CA GLN A 249 5.22 -7.04 -4.48
C GLN A 249 5.51 -8.02 -5.61
N ILE A 250 6.78 -8.35 -5.77
CA ILE A 250 7.31 -9.15 -6.88
C ILE A 250 8.02 -10.37 -6.31
N ILE A 251 7.80 -11.52 -6.91
CA ILE A 251 8.59 -12.72 -6.72
C ILE A 251 9.65 -12.76 -7.81
N HIS A 252 10.91 -12.89 -7.43
CA HIS A 252 11.99 -13.32 -8.31
C HIS A 252 12.20 -14.82 -8.10
N ASP A 253 11.83 -15.62 -9.07
CA ASP A 253 12.08 -17.06 -9.13
C ASP A 253 13.55 -17.28 -9.50
N LEU A 254 14.32 -17.75 -8.52
CA LEU A 254 15.77 -17.89 -8.67
C LEU A 254 16.18 -19.12 -9.51
N ASP A 255 15.29 -20.09 -9.68
CA ASP A 255 15.57 -21.28 -10.51
C ASP A 255 15.41 -20.98 -12.01
N ASN A 256 14.50 -20.09 -12.37
CA ASN A 256 14.16 -19.79 -13.77
C ASN A 256 14.41 -18.32 -14.16
N ASP A 257 14.94 -17.52 -13.27
CA ASP A 257 15.17 -16.07 -13.43
C ASP A 257 13.93 -15.32 -13.93
N ARG A 258 12.75 -15.64 -13.33
CA ARG A 258 11.47 -15.01 -13.68
C ARG A 258 11.05 -14.00 -12.62
N TYR A 259 10.70 -12.80 -13.05
CA TYR A 259 10.09 -11.76 -12.19
C TYR A 259 8.57 -11.77 -12.38
N MET A 260 7.80 -11.96 -11.32
CA MET A 260 6.35 -12.09 -11.36
C MET A 260 5.68 -11.26 -10.28
N ILE A 261 4.58 -10.59 -10.62
CA ILE A 261 3.78 -9.82 -9.66
C ILE A 261 3.07 -10.79 -8.72
N MET A 262 3.33 -10.66 -7.43
CA MET A 262 2.64 -11.41 -6.39
C MET A 262 1.36 -10.70 -5.93
N GLU A 263 1.45 -9.38 -5.75
CA GLU A 263 0.38 -8.53 -5.21
C GLU A 263 0.68 -7.06 -5.49
N ILE A 264 -0.36 -6.26 -5.69
CA ILE A 264 -0.25 -4.80 -5.73
C ILE A 264 -1.17 -4.19 -4.69
N ASN A 265 -0.59 -3.36 -3.83
CA ASN A 265 -1.31 -2.63 -2.80
C ASN A 265 -1.30 -1.13 -3.17
N PRO A 266 -2.45 -0.51 -3.54
CA PRO A 266 -2.50 0.88 -3.98
C PRO A 266 -2.45 1.86 -2.79
N ARG A 267 -1.41 1.76 -2.00
CA ARG A 267 -1.08 2.58 -0.82
C ARG A 267 0.40 2.50 -0.49
N LEU A 268 0.85 3.35 0.44
CA LEU A 268 2.21 3.25 0.98
C LEU A 268 2.40 1.94 1.76
N GLY A 269 3.47 1.24 1.45
CA GLY A 269 3.90 0.05 2.16
C GLY A 269 4.44 0.35 3.56
N GLY A 270 4.35 -0.63 4.47
CA GLY A 270 4.88 -0.47 5.83
C GLY A 270 6.39 -0.18 5.89
N GLY A 271 7.16 -0.60 4.89
CA GLY A 271 8.60 -0.36 4.78
C GLY A 271 9.00 0.83 3.91
N ALA A 272 8.05 1.63 3.39
CA ALA A 272 8.33 2.77 2.50
C ALA A 272 9.26 3.84 3.12
N VAL A 273 9.43 3.83 4.44
CA VAL A 273 10.42 4.66 5.15
C VAL A 273 11.83 4.45 4.58
N ALA A 274 12.20 3.21 4.23
CA ALA A 274 13.50 2.93 3.63
C ALA A 274 13.68 3.62 2.28
N SER A 275 12.65 3.60 1.43
CA SER A 275 12.64 4.26 0.13
C SER A 275 12.82 5.78 0.25
N VAL A 276 12.21 6.40 1.29
CA VAL A 276 12.38 7.83 1.55
C VAL A 276 13.82 8.16 1.94
N TYR A 277 14.41 7.39 2.85
CA TYR A 277 15.81 7.57 3.23
C TYR A 277 16.80 7.23 2.12
N ALA A 278 16.40 6.41 1.16
CA ALA A 278 17.19 6.10 -0.04
C ALA A 278 17.11 7.18 -1.13
N GLY A 279 16.40 8.30 -0.88
CA GLY A 279 16.30 9.43 -1.81
C GLY A 279 14.97 9.54 -2.57
N PHE A 280 14.11 8.53 -2.51
CA PHE A 280 12.76 8.65 -3.08
C PHE A 280 11.79 9.30 -2.06
N ASN A 281 11.75 10.63 -2.04
CA ASN A 281 10.92 11.39 -1.10
C ASN A 281 9.42 11.30 -1.45
N LEU A 282 8.82 10.12 -1.19
CA LEU A 282 7.39 9.85 -1.39
C LEU A 282 6.46 10.89 -0.72
N PRO A 283 6.68 11.31 0.55
CA PRO A 283 5.86 12.35 1.15
C PRO A 283 5.90 13.67 0.39
N ALA A 284 7.08 14.12 -0.05
CA ALA A 284 7.19 15.36 -0.82
C ALA A 284 6.47 15.27 -2.18
N ALA A 285 6.61 14.13 -2.88
CA ALA A 285 5.93 13.89 -4.15
C ALA A 285 4.40 13.94 -3.98
N ILE A 286 3.87 13.33 -2.92
CA ILE A 286 2.43 13.34 -2.61
C ILE A 286 1.95 14.76 -2.29
N ILE A 287 2.70 15.52 -1.50
CA ILE A 287 2.36 16.92 -1.15
C ILE A 287 2.36 17.79 -2.39
N GLN A 288 3.39 17.71 -3.23
CA GLN A 288 3.49 18.49 -4.46
C GLN A 288 2.32 18.21 -5.40
N ASP A 289 1.98 16.93 -5.62
CA ASP A 289 0.83 16.53 -6.43
C ASP A 289 -0.49 17.09 -5.85
N ALA A 290 -0.66 17.03 -4.52
CA ALA A 290 -1.83 17.59 -3.83
C ALA A 290 -1.95 19.11 -3.98
N LEU A 291 -0.82 19.81 -4.08
CA LEU A 291 -0.77 21.27 -4.29
C LEU A 291 -0.94 21.65 -5.77
N GLY A 292 -1.06 20.69 -6.68
CA GLY A 292 -1.10 20.90 -8.12
C GLY A 292 0.26 21.29 -8.70
N GLU A 293 1.33 21.08 -7.94
CA GLU A 293 2.71 21.25 -8.39
C GLU A 293 3.18 19.96 -9.09
N ARG A 294 4.15 20.09 -9.98
CA ARG A 294 4.74 18.90 -10.61
C ARG A 294 5.76 18.26 -9.67
N PRO A 295 5.51 17.03 -9.14
CA PRO A 295 6.48 16.37 -8.31
C PRO A 295 7.82 16.18 -9.03
N VAL A 296 8.91 16.40 -8.29
CA VAL A 296 10.26 16.16 -8.80
C VAL A 296 10.42 14.67 -9.03
N ALA A 297 10.81 14.28 -10.25
CA ALA A 297 11.09 12.89 -10.56
C ALA A 297 12.23 12.39 -9.64
N ALA A 298 12.01 11.26 -8.99
CA ALA A 298 13.05 10.66 -8.18
C ALA A 298 14.15 10.11 -9.09
N GLU A 299 15.40 10.41 -8.75
CA GLU A 299 16.53 9.64 -9.24
C GLU A 299 16.43 8.19 -8.75
N ALA A 300 17.26 7.30 -9.28
CA ALA A 300 17.31 5.93 -8.78
C ALA A 300 17.58 5.94 -7.26
N ALA A 301 16.70 5.28 -6.50
CA ALA A 301 16.88 5.20 -5.05
C ALA A 301 18.21 4.51 -4.72
N GLN A 302 18.94 5.04 -3.75
CA GLN A 302 20.20 4.48 -3.29
C GLN A 302 19.98 3.05 -2.78
N ALA A 303 20.72 2.07 -3.32
CA ALA A 303 20.74 0.72 -2.79
C ALA A 303 21.54 0.63 -1.48
N GLY A 304 21.20 -0.36 -0.64
CA GLY A 304 21.93 -0.64 0.61
C GLY A 304 21.44 0.19 1.81
N VAL A 305 20.44 1.03 1.67
CA VAL A 305 19.85 1.75 2.82
C VAL A 305 19.04 0.77 3.66
N LEU A 306 19.59 0.41 4.82
CA LEU A 306 18.97 -0.49 5.79
C LEU A 306 18.16 0.30 6.79
N THR A 307 16.92 -0.10 7.00
CA THR A 307 16.08 0.40 8.09
C THR A 307 15.64 -0.72 9.00
N THR A 308 15.59 -0.45 10.30
CA THR A 308 15.00 -1.34 11.29
C THR A 308 14.02 -0.54 12.15
N ARG A 309 12.90 -1.17 12.50
CA ARG A 309 11.94 -0.59 13.45
C ARG A 309 12.40 -0.87 14.86
N PHE A 310 12.11 0.06 15.74
CA PHE A 310 12.25 -0.10 17.18
C PHE A 310 10.90 0.18 17.85
N LEU A 311 10.74 -0.32 19.06
CA LEU A 311 9.57 -0.04 19.89
C LEU A 311 9.82 1.25 20.68
N ASP A 312 8.76 2.03 20.81
CA ASP A 312 8.72 3.27 21.61
C ASP A 312 7.34 3.35 22.25
N ASP A 313 7.24 3.93 23.43
CA ASP A 313 6.02 3.98 24.22
C ASP A 313 5.30 5.31 24.06
N VAL A 314 3.96 5.24 24.00
CA VAL A 314 3.07 6.40 24.09
C VAL A 314 2.24 6.23 25.35
N VAL A 315 2.30 7.21 26.23
CA VAL A 315 1.62 7.16 27.53
C VAL A 315 0.29 7.91 27.42
N PHE A 316 -0.80 7.24 27.76
CA PHE A 316 -2.13 7.81 27.90
C PHE A 316 -2.51 7.82 29.38
N ARG A 317 -3.04 8.93 29.89
CA ARG A 317 -3.51 9.04 31.26
C ARG A 317 -5.03 9.05 31.32
N PRO A 318 -5.66 8.69 32.46
CA PRO A 318 -7.11 8.58 32.57
C PRO A 318 -7.92 9.84 32.20
N ASN A 319 -7.28 10.99 32.04
CA ASN A 319 -7.95 12.27 31.71
C ASN A 319 -7.38 12.92 30.44
N ASP A 320 -6.63 12.17 29.62
CA ASP A 320 -6.12 12.65 28.32
C ASP A 320 -7.18 12.52 27.23
#